data_4e2f7af7c7a153981a6e820acf416cfa
#
_entry.id   4e2f7af7c7a153981a6e820acf416cfa
#
_cell.length_a   1.000
_cell.length_b   1.000
_cell.length_c   1.000
_cell.angle_alpha   90.00
_cell.angle_beta   90.00
_cell.angle_gamma   90.00
#
_symmetry.space_group_name_H-M   'P 1'
#
loop_
_entity.id
_entity.type
_entity.pdbx_description
1 polymer ?
#
loop_
_entity_poly.entity_id
_entity_poly.type
_entity_poly.pdbx_seq_one_letter_code
_entity_poly.pdbx_strand_id
1 'polypeptide(L)'
;MEDVEEVKPVGATLGRPHLADALIKNGIVASRDEAFAELLHNNSQFYVSHWAPSPVEAIKAIAKAGGVSILAHPFAEKRGAVLTFGEVTELAAAGLNGIERNKRDQDEAAHSKIDQLSSEHNLIKVGSSDYHGSARANQLGEEQTPLDLWENLASKASGDEVFTR
;
A
#
# COMPACT_ATOMS: atom_id res chain seq x y z
N MET A 1 -7.92 -8.31 -25.16
CA MET A 1 -8.40 -8.94 -23.90
C MET A 1 -8.10 -10.44 -23.87
N GLU A 2 -8.28 -11.17 -24.98
CA GLU A 2 -7.95 -12.60 -25.06
C GLU A 2 -6.53 -12.91 -24.60
N ASP A 3 -5.53 -12.19 -25.10
CA ASP A 3 -4.12 -12.37 -24.70
C ASP A 3 -3.88 -12.19 -23.20
N VAL A 4 -4.65 -11.33 -22.53
CA VAL A 4 -4.54 -11.09 -21.09
C VAL A 4 -5.17 -12.23 -20.30
N GLU A 5 -6.31 -12.74 -20.75
CA GLU A 5 -6.94 -13.90 -20.11
C GLU A 5 -6.09 -15.17 -20.25
N GLU A 6 -5.34 -15.33 -21.35
CA GLU A 6 -4.45 -16.48 -21.54
C GLU A 6 -3.26 -16.50 -20.58
N VAL A 7 -2.73 -15.34 -20.18
CA VAL A 7 -1.58 -15.24 -19.25
C VAL A 7 -2.02 -15.14 -17.79
N LYS A 8 -3.28 -14.90 -17.53
CA LYS A 8 -3.85 -14.78 -16.18
C LYS A 8 -4.05 -16.16 -15.57
N PRO A 9 -3.57 -16.43 -14.35
CA PRO A 9 -3.88 -17.67 -13.64
C PRO A 9 -5.38 -17.85 -13.44
N VAL A 10 -5.85 -19.09 -13.52
CA VAL A 10 -7.27 -19.43 -13.30
C VAL A 10 -7.71 -18.95 -11.91
N GLY A 11 -8.84 -18.23 -11.84
CA GLY A 11 -9.36 -17.68 -10.59
C GLY A 11 -8.70 -16.39 -10.11
N ALA A 12 -7.64 -15.91 -10.75
CA ALA A 12 -7.03 -14.63 -10.40
C ALA A 12 -7.86 -13.43 -10.87
N THR A 13 -7.90 -12.38 -10.09
CA THR A 13 -8.45 -11.10 -10.52
C THR A 13 -7.52 -10.43 -11.52
N LEU A 14 -8.07 -9.86 -12.59
CA LEU A 14 -7.30 -9.13 -13.58
C LEU A 14 -6.60 -7.92 -12.96
N GLY A 15 -5.30 -7.77 -13.25
CA GLY A 15 -4.51 -6.65 -12.78
C GLY A 15 -3.43 -6.24 -13.78
N ARG A 16 -2.81 -5.09 -13.57
CA ARG A 16 -1.75 -4.54 -14.44
C ARG A 16 -0.57 -5.51 -14.70
N PRO A 17 -0.14 -6.37 -13.76
CA PRO A 17 0.87 -7.38 -14.04
C PRO A 17 0.49 -8.34 -15.19
N HIS A 18 -0.79 -8.71 -15.31
CA HIS A 18 -1.27 -9.57 -16.40
C HIS A 18 -1.26 -8.83 -17.75
N LEU A 19 -1.48 -7.50 -17.75
CA LEU A 19 -1.29 -6.68 -18.94
C LEU A 19 0.18 -6.67 -19.38
N ALA A 20 1.11 -6.52 -18.44
CA ALA A 20 2.54 -6.59 -18.73
C ALA A 20 2.94 -7.95 -19.31
N ASP A 21 2.44 -9.05 -18.74
CA ASP A 21 2.71 -10.40 -19.24
C ASP A 21 2.17 -10.61 -20.67
N ALA A 22 0.99 -10.09 -20.97
CA ALA A 22 0.43 -10.15 -22.31
C ALA A 22 1.25 -9.29 -23.30
N LEU A 23 1.75 -8.14 -22.90
CA LEU A 23 2.64 -7.30 -23.73
C LEU A 23 3.97 -8.01 -24.02
N ILE A 24 4.54 -8.71 -23.03
CA ILE A 24 5.76 -9.53 -23.22
C ILE A 24 5.47 -10.69 -24.17
N LYS A 25 4.36 -11.42 -23.96
CA LYS A 25 3.96 -12.54 -24.82
C LYS A 25 3.84 -12.12 -26.29
N ASN A 26 3.33 -10.93 -26.55
CA ASN A 26 3.16 -10.38 -27.88
C ASN A 26 4.42 -9.66 -28.42
N GLY A 27 5.55 -9.69 -27.69
CA GLY A 27 6.82 -9.09 -28.13
C GLY A 27 6.81 -7.56 -28.21
N ILE A 28 5.87 -6.90 -27.50
CA ILE A 28 5.76 -5.44 -27.49
C ILE A 28 6.79 -4.82 -26.54
N VAL A 29 7.09 -5.52 -25.44
CA VAL A 29 8.13 -5.18 -24.46
C VAL A 29 8.93 -6.43 -24.09
N ALA A 30 10.16 -6.26 -23.61
CA ALA A 30 11.03 -7.38 -23.24
C ALA A 30 10.85 -7.81 -21.78
N SER A 31 10.32 -6.95 -20.91
CA SER A 31 10.17 -7.23 -19.48
C SER A 31 8.97 -6.50 -18.84
N ARG A 32 8.58 -6.94 -17.64
CA ARG A 32 7.59 -6.21 -16.84
C ARG A 32 8.07 -4.81 -16.48
N ASP A 33 9.36 -4.66 -16.15
CA ASP A 33 9.93 -3.37 -15.77
C ASP A 33 9.81 -2.37 -16.94
N GLU A 34 10.12 -2.80 -18.16
CA GLU A 34 9.91 -1.99 -19.38
C GLU A 34 8.42 -1.65 -19.57
N ALA A 35 7.54 -2.63 -19.45
CA ALA A 35 6.11 -2.39 -19.58
C ALA A 35 5.61 -1.32 -18.59
N PHE A 36 6.05 -1.39 -17.33
CA PHE A 36 5.65 -0.41 -16.30
C PHE A 36 6.34 0.94 -16.46
N ALA A 37 7.55 0.99 -16.97
CA ALA A 37 8.25 2.24 -17.23
C ALA A 37 7.67 3.02 -18.42
N GLU A 38 7.23 2.33 -19.48
CA GLU A 38 6.85 2.98 -20.74
C GLU A 38 5.34 3.02 -20.98
N LEU A 39 4.63 1.90 -20.77
CA LEU A 39 3.24 1.77 -21.20
C LEU A 39 2.25 1.80 -20.05
N LEU A 40 2.59 1.21 -18.90
CA LEU A 40 1.68 1.01 -17.78
C LEU A 40 1.89 1.98 -16.61
N HIS A 41 2.71 3.02 -16.75
CA HIS A 41 2.88 4.04 -15.69
C HIS A 41 1.68 5.00 -15.64
N ASN A 42 1.49 5.66 -14.49
CA ASN A 42 0.32 6.50 -14.24
C ASN A 42 0.21 7.76 -15.14
N ASN A 43 1.32 8.17 -15.76
CA ASN A 43 1.34 9.31 -16.70
C ASN A 43 1.37 8.85 -18.17
N SER A 44 1.19 7.55 -18.42
CA SER A 44 1.12 6.99 -19.78
C SER A 44 -0.13 7.49 -20.51
N GLN A 45 -0.03 7.67 -21.82
CA GLN A 45 -1.19 7.98 -22.66
C GLN A 45 -2.26 6.88 -22.65
N PHE A 46 -1.93 5.69 -22.19
CA PHE A 46 -2.86 4.55 -22.04
C PHE A 46 -3.47 4.47 -20.64
N TYR A 47 -3.06 5.33 -19.71
CA TYR A 47 -3.60 5.31 -18.36
C TYR A 47 -4.97 5.95 -18.31
N VAL A 48 -5.93 5.19 -17.83
CA VAL A 48 -7.28 5.69 -17.53
C VAL A 48 -7.43 5.74 -16.03
N SER A 49 -7.60 6.94 -15.48
CA SER A 49 -7.87 7.10 -14.05
C SER A 49 -9.23 6.50 -13.71
N HIS A 50 -9.30 5.78 -12.62
CA HIS A 50 -10.58 5.34 -12.07
C HIS A 50 -10.98 6.27 -10.91
N TRP A 51 -12.27 6.34 -10.64
CA TRP A 51 -12.74 7.06 -9.48
C TRP A 51 -12.25 6.40 -8.19
N ALA A 52 -11.78 7.19 -7.27
CA ALA A 52 -11.44 6.78 -5.91
C ALA A 52 -11.81 7.93 -4.95
N PRO A 53 -12.24 7.62 -3.71
CA PRO A 53 -12.42 8.65 -2.70
C PRO A 53 -11.06 9.30 -2.38
N SER A 54 -11.09 10.54 -1.91
CA SER A 54 -9.89 11.15 -1.34
C SER A 54 -9.43 10.36 -0.11
N PRO A 55 -8.14 10.41 0.26
CA PRO A 55 -7.65 9.73 1.47
C PRO A 55 -8.41 10.14 2.74
N VAL A 56 -8.78 11.41 2.86
CA VAL A 56 -9.59 11.93 3.98
C VAL A 56 -10.99 11.29 4.00
N GLU A 57 -11.65 11.18 2.84
CA GLU A 57 -12.96 10.52 2.73
C GLU A 57 -12.86 9.02 3.05
N ALA A 58 -11.80 8.35 2.58
CA ALA A 58 -11.54 6.95 2.87
C ALA A 58 -11.36 6.71 4.38
N ILE A 59 -10.53 7.51 5.07
CA ILE A 59 -10.33 7.43 6.52
C ILE A 59 -11.66 7.59 7.27
N LYS A 60 -12.46 8.59 6.90
CA LYS A 60 -13.77 8.84 7.52
C LYS A 60 -14.75 7.69 7.26
N ALA A 61 -14.73 7.11 6.07
CA ALA A 61 -15.59 5.97 5.73
C ALA A 61 -15.20 4.72 6.53
N ILE A 62 -13.88 4.43 6.67
CA ILE A 62 -13.36 3.33 7.49
C ILE A 62 -13.76 3.52 8.94
N ALA A 63 -13.57 4.70 9.51
CA ALA A 63 -13.95 5.02 10.88
C ALA A 63 -15.46 4.87 11.11
N LYS A 64 -16.29 5.32 10.16
CA LYS A 64 -17.75 5.15 10.21
C LYS A 64 -18.18 3.69 10.22
N ALA A 65 -17.43 2.82 9.55
CA ALA A 65 -17.65 1.38 9.55
C ALA A 65 -17.10 0.67 10.80
N GLY A 66 -16.55 1.40 11.78
CA GLY A 66 -15.92 0.81 12.96
C GLY A 66 -14.52 0.24 12.72
N GLY A 67 -13.92 0.54 11.58
CA GLY A 67 -12.58 0.09 11.21
C GLY A 67 -11.47 1.04 11.67
N VAL A 68 -10.23 0.59 11.58
CA VAL A 68 -9.02 1.37 11.81
C VAL A 68 -8.26 1.55 10.49
N SER A 69 -7.70 2.73 10.29
CA SER A 69 -6.95 3.07 9.08
C SER A 69 -5.45 3.16 9.37
N ILE A 70 -4.65 2.59 8.46
CA ILE A 70 -3.19 2.62 8.54
C ILE A 70 -2.65 3.16 7.22
N LEU A 71 -1.75 4.13 7.30
CA LEU A 71 -1.05 4.67 6.14
C LEU A 71 0.13 3.77 5.77
N ALA A 72 0.03 3.09 4.63
CA ALA A 72 1.05 2.16 4.16
C ALA A 72 2.24 2.90 3.52
N HIS A 73 3.47 2.49 3.87
CA HIS A 73 4.76 2.91 3.30
C HIS A 73 4.83 4.35 2.76
N PRO A 74 4.49 5.38 3.58
CA PRO A 74 4.24 6.75 3.11
C PRO A 74 5.46 7.46 2.50
N PHE A 75 6.66 7.01 2.84
CA PHE A 75 7.91 7.63 2.42
C PHE A 75 8.83 6.67 1.63
N ALA A 76 8.27 5.61 1.06
CA ALA A 76 9.00 4.67 0.21
C ALA A 76 9.23 5.27 -1.20
N GLU A 77 10.28 6.07 -1.37
CA GLU A 77 10.59 6.82 -2.61
C GLU A 77 10.65 5.93 -3.87
N LYS A 78 11.09 4.69 -3.72
CA LYS A 78 11.14 3.72 -4.83
C LYS A 78 9.76 3.35 -5.39
N ARG A 79 8.68 3.71 -4.70
CA ARG A 79 7.29 3.44 -5.10
C ARG A 79 6.60 4.60 -5.80
N GLY A 80 7.30 5.71 -6.00
CA GLY A 80 6.79 6.90 -6.67
C GLY A 80 6.70 8.10 -5.74
N ALA A 81 5.68 8.95 -5.94
CA ALA A 81 5.51 10.16 -5.14
C ALA A 81 5.30 9.82 -3.65
N VAL A 82 6.11 10.40 -2.80
CA VAL A 82 5.98 10.32 -1.35
C VAL A 82 5.10 11.46 -0.84
N LEU A 83 4.44 11.22 0.29
CA LEU A 83 3.64 12.25 0.95
C LEU A 83 4.51 13.30 1.62
N THR A 84 4.01 14.52 1.67
CA THR A 84 4.59 15.57 2.48
C THR A 84 4.19 15.41 3.96
N PHE A 85 4.93 16.06 4.84
CA PHE A 85 4.61 16.09 6.27
C PHE A 85 3.21 16.69 6.53
N GLY A 86 2.85 17.76 5.80
CA GLY A 86 1.54 18.41 5.90
C GLY A 86 0.39 17.51 5.48
N GLU A 87 0.56 16.74 4.40
CA GLU A 87 -0.46 15.78 3.97
C GLU A 87 -0.71 14.70 5.03
N VAL A 88 0.33 14.14 5.64
CA VAL A 88 0.15 13.17 6.73
C VAL A 88 -0.51 13.80 7.95
N THR A 89 -0.19 15.06 8.27
CA THR A 89 -0.85 15.83 9.33
C THR A 89 -2.36 15.99 9.06
N GLU A 90 -2.74 16.28 7.82
CA GLU A 90 -4.15 16.34 7.40
C GLU A 90 -4.86 15.00 7.56
N LEU A 91 -4.21 13.90 7.18
CA LEU A 91 -4.76 12.55 7.36
C LEU A 91 -4.92 12.20 8.85
N ALA A 92 -3.96 12.57 9.69
CA ALA A 92 -4.05 12.40 11.13
C ALA A 92 -5.24 13.17 11.73
N ALA A 93 -5.44 14.43 11.30
CA ALA A 93 -6.60 15.23 11.70
C ALA A 93 -7.94 14.64 11.20
N ALA A 94 -7.93 13.88 10.10
CA ALA A 94 -9.10 13.17 9.60
C ALA A 94 -9.44 11.87 10.37
N GLY A 95 -8.55 11.42 11.28
CA GLY A 95 -8.75 10.23 12.12
C GLY A 95 -7.89 9.02 11.72
N LEU A 96 -6.79 9.21 11.01
CA LEU A 96 -5.81 8.14 10.75
C LEU A 96 -5.33 7.54 12.08
N ASN A 97 -5.30 6.22 12.19
CA ASN A 97 -4.97 5.53 13.43
C ASN A 97 -3.51 5.07 13.52
N GLY A 98 -2.93 4.68 12.38
CA GLY A 98 -1.58 4.14 12.35
C GLY A 98 -0.80 4.52 11.11
N ILE A 99 0.50 4.28 11.17
CA ILE A 99 1.45 4.56 10.09
C ILE A 99 2.48 3.43 10.00
N GLU A 100 2.72 2.94 8.81
CA GLU A 100 3.70 1.89 8.57
C GLU A 100 5.11 2.46 8.66
N ARG A 101 5.88 1.97 9.63
CA ARG A 101 7.27 2.37 9.89
C ARG A 101 8.25 1.30 9.43
N ASN A 102 8.07 0.08 9.94
CA ASN A 102 8.98 -1.02 9.64
C ASN A 102 8.61 -1.59 8.28
N LYS A 103 9.41 -1.19 7.30
CA LYS A 103 9.24 -1.54 5.91
C LYS A 103 10.58 -1.53 5.19
N ARG A 104 10.89 -2.59 4.47
CA ARG A 104 12.16 -2.82 3.79
C ARG A 104 12.64 -1.66 2.91
N ASP A 105 11.74 -0.94 2.28
CA ASP A 105 12.03 0.14 1.34
C ASP A 105 11.88 1.55 1.95
N GLN A 106 11.76 1.65 3.27
CA GLN A 106 11.85 2.91 4.00
C GLN A 106 13.22 3.00 4.67
N ASP A 107 13.96 4.06 4.37
CA ASP A 107 15.28 4.32 4.91
C ASP A 107 15.22 5.03 6.27
N GLU A 108 16.38 5.34 6.84
CA GLU A 108 16.50 6.01 8.15
C GLU A 108 15.88 7.41 8.14
N ALA A 109 15.92 8.13 7.01
CA ALA A 109 15.29 9.43 6.89
C ALA A 109 13.76 9.30 6.91
N ALA A 110 13.22 8.28 6.25
CA ALA A 110 11.79 7.93 6.31
C ALA A 110 11.37 7.55 7.74
N HIS A 111 12.17 6.72 8.41
CA HIS A 111 11.93 6.33 9.81
C HIS A 111 11.87 7.54 10.74
N SER A 112 12.81 8.49 10.60
CA SER A 112 12.84 9.71 11.42
C SER A 112 11.58 10.56 11.21
N LYS A 113 11.13 10.73 9.98
CA LYS A 113 9.88 11.45 9.66
C LYS A 113 8.67 10.76 10.27
N ILE A 114 8.60 9.43 10.18
CA ILE A 114 7.50 8.65 10.74
C ILE A 114 7.49 8.72 12.27
N ASP A 115 8.64 8.63 12.92
CA ASP A 115 8.77 8.73 14.37
C ASP A 115 8.30 10.10 14.89
N GLN A 116 8.63 11.18 14.18
CA GLN A 116 8.16 12.52 14.48
C GLN A 116 6.62 12.61 14.32
N LEU A 117 6.07 12.23 13.17
CA LEU A 117 4.63 12.26 12.89
C LEU A 117 3.84 11.39 13.88
N SER A 118 4.37 10.20 14.21
CA SER A 118 3.76 9.32 15.20
C SER A 118 3.67 9.99 16.57
N SER A 119 4.75 10.67 17.00
CA SER A 119 4.79 11.38 18.27
C SER A 119 3.85 12.59 18.31
N GLU A 120 3.83 13.39 17.24
CA GLU A 120 3.02 14.61 17.16
C GLU A 120 1.52 14.32 17.06
N HIS A 121 1.14 13.22 16.39
CA HIS A 121 -0.26 12.91 16.10
C HIS A 121 -0.78 11.65 16.78
N ASN A 122 -0.01 11.03 17.67
CA ASN A 122 -0.36 9.77 18.36
C ASN A 122 -0.71 8.63 17.39
N LEU A 123 0.00 8.53 16.24
CA LEU A 123 -0.19 7.45 15.29
C LEU A 123 0.52 6.18 15.79
N ILE A 124 -0.16 5.05 15.71
CA ILE A 124 0.43 3.76 16.07
C ILE A 124 1.38 3.33 14.96
N LYS A 125 2.64 3.05 15.32
CA LYS A 125 3.64 2.54 14.38
C LYS A 125 3.45 1.06 14.12
N VAL A 126 3.32 0.66 12.87
CA VAL A 126 3.17 -0.73 12.47
C VAL A 126 4.30 -1.18 11.55
N GLY A 127 4.45 -2.49 11.41
CA GLY A 127 5.36 -3.13 10.46
C GLY A 127 4.61 -4.08 9.55
N SER A 128 5.04 -4.15 8.28
CA SER A 128 4.49 -5.05 7.28
C SER A 128 5.53 -5.41 6.23
N SER A 129 5.63 -6.69 5.90
CA SER A 129 6.53 -7.16 4.85
C SER A 129 6.08 -6.79 3.44
N ASP A 130 4.81 -6.44 3.24
CA ASP A 130 4.22 -6.21 1.91
C ASP A 130 4.49 -7.38 0.95
N TYR A 131 4.36 -8.59 1.48
CA TYR A 131 4.62 -9.83 0.74
C TYR A 131 3.63 -10.01 -0.41
N HIS A 132 4.15 -10.25 -1.62
CA HIS A 132 3.39 -10.43 -2.85
C HIS A 132 3.78 -11.72 -3.60
N GLY A 133 4.12 -12.76 -2.88
CA GLY A 133 4.59 -14.01 -3.48
C GLY A 133 6.03 -13.93 -4.00
N SER A 134 6.41 -14.92 -4.81
CA SER A 134 7.79 -15.07 -5.32
C SER A 134 8.23 -13.97 -6.31
N ALA A 135 7.32 -13.12 -6.76
CA ALA A 135 7.62 -12.04 -7.70
C ALA A 135 8.38 -10.86 -7.06
N ARG A 136 8.50 -10.83 -5.74
CA ARG A 136 9.24 -9.81 -4.97
C ARG A 136 10.21 -10.44 -3.98
N ALA A 137 11.25 -9.69 -3.64
CA ALA A 137 12.27 -10.15 -2.69
C ALA A 137 11.81 -10.14 -1.22
N ASN A 138 10.66 -9.53 -0.93
CA ASN A 138 10.08 -9.45 0.41
C ASN A 138 9.68 -10.83 0.92
N GLN A 139 10.02 -11.16 2.15
CA GLN A 139 9.65 -12.42 2.78
C GLN A 139 8.47 -12.23 3.72
N LEU A 140 7.62 -13.24 3.81
CA LEU A 140 6.51 -13.20 4.75
C LEU A 140 7.02 -13.13 6.18
N GLY A 141 6.58 -12.10 6.92
CA GLY A 141 6.96 -11.88 8.32
C GLY A 141 8.34 -11.25 8.53
N GLU A 142 9.05 -10.78 7.49
CA GLU A 142 10.33 -10.08 7.65
C GLU A 142 10.20 -8.76 8.43
N GLU A 143 9.03 -8.12 8.33
CA GLU A 143 8.66 -6.94 9.10
C GLU A 143 7.34 -7.21 9.82
N GLN A 144 7.28 -6.90 11.09
CA GLN A 144 6.13 -7.20 11.95
C GLN A 144 5.73 -6.01 12.79
N THR A 145 4.46 -5.96 13.15
CA THR A 145 3.95 -5.05 14.18
C THR A 145 4.17 -5.68 15.56
N PRO A 146 4.80 -5.00 16.52
CA PRO A 146 4.88 -5.45 17.92
C PRO A 146 3.47 -5.77 18.48
N LEU A 147 3.38 -6.82 19.30
CA LEU A 147 2.09 -7.33 19.78
C LEU A 147 1.29 -6.28 20.57
N ASP A 148 1.95 -5.53 21.43
CA ASP A 148 1.33 -4.45 22.22
C ASP A 148 0.76 -3.33 21.35
N LEU A 149 1.45 -2.97 20.27
CA LEU A 149 0.97 -1.99 19.29
C LEU A 149 -0.19 -2.55 18.45
N TRP A 150 -0.14 -3.84 18.12
CA TRP A 150 -1.24 -4.52 17.46
C TRP A 150 -2.50 -4.55 18.34
N GLU A 151 -2.38 -4.93 19.61
CA GLU A 151 -3.48 -4.96 20.57
C GLU A 151 -4.10 -3.55 20.77
N ASN A 152 -3.25 -2.51 20.87
CA ASN A 152 -3.71 -1.13 20.91
C ASN A 152 -4.48 -0.74 19.65
N LEU A 153 -3.98 -1.12 18.46
CA LEU A 153 -4.66 -0.84 17.20
C LEU A 153 -5.99 -1.58 17.11
N ALA A 154 -5.99 -2.87 17.41
CA ALA A 154 -7.18 -3.72 17.38
C ALA A 154 -8.27 -3.22 18.35
N SER A 155 -7.89 -2.72 19.53
CA SER A 155 -8.84 -2.17 20.52
C SER A 155 -9.59 -0.92 20.04
N LYS A 156 -9.11 -0.24 19.00
CA LYS A 156 -9.77 0.91 18.39
C LYS A 156 -10.85 0.52 17.38
N ALA A 157 -10.83 -0.72 16.91
CA ALA A 157 -11.86 -1.24 16.01
C ALA A 157 -13.13 -1.56 16.82
N SER A 158 -14.29 -1.19 16.28
CA SER A 158 -15.60 -1.44 16.88
C SER A 158 -16.58 -2.15 15.90
N GLY A 159 -16.05 -2.66 14.80
CA GLY A 159 -16.78 -3.47 13.83
C GLY A 159 -16.92 -4.93 14.26
N ASP A 160 -16.78 -5.85 13.33
CA ASP A 160 -16.80 -7.30 13.61
C ASP A 160 -15.60 -7.73 14.48
N GLU A 161 -15.73 -8.88 15.15
CA GLU A 161 -14.64 -9.44 15.96
C GLU A 161 -13.39 -9.69 15.14
N VAL A 162 -12.24 -9.34 15.71
CA VAL A 162 -10.94 -9.66 15.12
C VAL A 162 -10.69 -11.15 15.29
N PHE A 163 -10.62 -11.89 14.20
CA PHE A 163 -10.26 -13.30 14.22
C PHE A 163 -8.79 -13.45 14.62
N THR A 164 -8.57 -13.96 15.82
CA THR A 164 -7.25 -14.42 16.29
C THR A 164 -7.19 -15.94 16.26
N ARG A 165 -6.09 -16.50 15.75
CA ARG A 165 -5.81 -17.93 15.83
C ARG A 165 -5.01 -18.24 17.07
#